data_c968e096df1074373bfb01451590a3bd
#
_entry.id   c968e096df1074373bfb01451590a3bd
#
_cell.length_a   1.000
_cell.length_b   1.000
_cell.length_c   1.000
_cell.angle_alpha   90.00
_cell.angle_beta   90.00
_cell.angle_gamma   90.00
#
_symmetry.space_group_name_H-M   'P 1'
#
loop_
_entity.id
_entity.type
_entity.pdbx_description
1 polymer ?
#
loop_
_entity_poly.entity_id
_entity_poly.type
_entity_poly.pdbx_seq_one_letter_code
_entity_poly.pdbx_strand_id
1 'polypeptide(L)'
;KYFDRYNKHFPDADIVARDYSHEQLLMSYPEQWAQDIKRCCGLPFDEEKALPESLSYRRGKKRFFDSHHYEEAVVKGCNFKYMDCGKGDKTIVFLVGGLGISEAVYPYVSALEGRYRVITFDYPFECMDMKSLCEAIIDLLDYLDVDKAVWMGASFGGYMAQLLASEFPERTEAMCLFSTAALSERTVGALRSKYKNAAPIILKAMETVPYSIVRSLEMKQSMGHIEGASAEEAYYMRDMFNDIYSGYTSEFDVHMTRLVADVINRQPCTADKFAYLDGRVLLVLPEDDGFFDRDMQNDLMEMMPSPMIGRVSGGHAATLMRVGDYIKYVDEFMEKLD
;
A
#
# COMPACT_ATOMS: atom_id res chain seq x y z
N LYS A 1 24.08 0.72 -0.02
CA LYS A 1 25.32 0.69 0.81
C LYS A 1 25.88 2.09 1.11
N TYR A 2 25.91 3.02 0.13
CA TYR A 2 26.42 4.39 0.38
C TYR A 2 25.38 5.23 1.10
N PHE A 3 24.12 5.22 0.67
CA PHE A 3 23.03 5.99 1.28
C PHE A 3 22.73 5.55 2.73
N ASP A 4 22.81 4.25 3.05
CA ASP A 4 22.63 3.75 4.41
C ASP A 4 23.69 4.29 5.38
N ARG A 5 24.93 4.50 4.90
CA ARG A 5 25.99 5.14 5.68
C ARG A 5 25.72 6.63 5.90
N TYR A 6 25.27 7.34 4.84
CA TYR A 6 24.93 8.76 4.95
C TYR A 6 23.78 9.00 5.91
N ASN A 7 22.68 8.26 5.79
CA ASN A 7 21.53 8.39 6.68
C ASN A 7 21.86 8.10 8.16
N LYS A 8 22.82 7.21 8.42
CA LYS A 8 23.28 6.94 9.79
C LYS A 8 24.03 8.10 10.42
N HIS A 9 24.77 8.87 9.64
CA HIS A 9 25.56 9.99 10.11
C HIS A 9 24.86 11.33 9.97
N PHE A 10 23.92 11.43 9.06
CA PHE A 10 23.15 12.63 8.71
C PHE A 10 21.67 12.28 8.56
N PRO A 11 20.97 11.94 9.66
CA PRO A 11 19.57 11.45 9.59
C PRO A 11 18.60 12.48 9.03
N ASP A 12 18.92 13.77 9.18
CA ASP A 12 18.09 14.89 8.70
C ASP A 12 18.57 15.45 7.35
N ALA A 13 19.52 14.78 6.69
CA ALA A 13 20.05 15.27 5.41
C ALA A 13 19.10 14.94 4.28
N ASP A 14 18.85 15.93 3.44
CA ASP A 14 18.19 15.76 2.18
C ASP A 14 19.11 15.03 1.20
N ILE A 15 18.75 13.82 0.82
CA ILE A 15 19.47 13.03 -0.17
C ILE A 15 18.67 13.04 -1.47
N VAL A 16 19.27 13.58 -2.51
CA VAL A 16 18.74 13.53 -3.87
C VAL A 16 19.51 12.49 -4.66
N ALA A 17 18.86 11.37 -4.97
CA ALA A 17 19.44 10.34 -5.81
C ALA A 17 19.25 10.66 -7.31
N ARG A 18 20.27 10.39 -8.12
CA ARG A 18 20.25 10.56 -9.56
C ARG A 18 20.80 9.33 -10.25
N ASP A 19 20.24 9.02 -11.40
CA ASP A 19 20.70 7.91 -12.25
C ASP A 19 21.82 8.34 -13.20
N TYR A 20 22.82 9.01 -12.64
CA TYR A 20 23.98 9.50 -13.39
C TYR A 20 25.28 9.06 -12.74
N SER A 21 26.33 8.87 -13.55
CA SER A 21 27.67 8.73 -13.02
C SER A 21 28.10 10.06 -12.34
N HIS A 22 29.07 9.97 -11.42
CA HIS A 22 29.64 11.16 -10.74
C HIS A 22 30.08 12.27 -11.69
N GLU A 23 30.71 11.87 -12.80
CA GLU A 23 31.17 12.82 -13.82
C GLU A 23 30.02 13.43 -14.62
N GLN A 24 29.01 12.62 -14.98
CA GLN A 24 27.84 13.10 -15.72
C GLN A 24 27.04 14.14 -14.92
N LEU A 25 26.89 13.98 -13.60
CA LEU A 25 26.16 14.91 -12.77
C LEU A 25 26.73 16.32 -12.86
N LEU A 26 28.06 16.47 -12.73
CA LEU A 26 28.72 17.77 -12.72
C LEU A 26 28.90 18.35 -14.14
N MET A 27 29.15 17.51 -15.13
CA MET A 27 29.52 17.96 -16.46
C MET A 27 28.33 18.10 -17.42
N SER A 28 27.31 17.25 -17.27
CA SER A 28 26.18 17.19 -18.21
C SER A 28 24.91 17.87 -17.69
N TYR A 29 24.74 17.97 -16.38
CA TYR A 29 23.52 18.49 -15.75
C TYR A 29 23.80 19.54 -14.66
N PRO A 30 24.69 20.52 -14.86
CA PRO A 30 25.09 21.48 -13.83
C PRO A 30 23.93 22.39 -13.39
N GLU A 31 23.04 22.72 -14.31
CA GLU A 31 21.89 23.60 -14.03
C GLU A 31 20.87 22.90 -13.11
N GLN A 32 20.55 21.65 -13.39
CA GLN A 32 19.66 20.84 -12.59
C GLN A 32 20.21 20.61 -11.17
N TRP A 33 21.51 20.34 -11.09
CA TRP A 33 22.20 20.19 -9.81
C TRP A 33 22.18 21.49 -9.00
N ALA A 34 22.36 22.64 -9.65
CA ALA A 34 22.28 23.93 -9.01
C ALA A 34 20.87 24.21 -8.42
N GLN A 35 19.80 23.80 -9.12
CA GLN A 35 18.43 23.94 -8.62
C GLN A 35 18.17 23.02 -7.42
N ASP A 36 18.66 21.79 -7.44
CA ASP A 36 18.54 20.88 -6.31
C ASP A 36 19.26 21.41 -5.06
N ILE A 37 20.46 21.98 -5.21
CA ILE A 37 21.18 22.63 -4.10
C ILE A 37 20.38 23.82 -3.57
N LYS A 38 19.87 24.67 -4.44
CA LYS A 38 19.06 25.83 -4.00
C LYS A 38 17.85 25.37 -3.19
N ARG A 39 17.14 24.35 -3.66
CA ARG A 39 16.01 23.77 -2.95
C ARG A 39 16.41 23.25 -1.57
N CYS A 40 17.47 22.45 -1.48
CA CYS A 40 17.98 21.91 -0.21
C CYS A 40 18.43 23.00 0.77
N CYS A 41 18.87 24.14 0.26
CA CYS A 41 19.27 25.31 1.06
C CYS A 41 18.11 26.26 1.39
N GLY A 42 16.87 25.96 0.98
CA GLY A 42 15.72 26.86 1.16
C GLY A 42 15.82 28.16 0.34
N LEU A 43 16.62 28.18 -0.74
CA LEU A 43 16.77 29.31 -1.64
C LEU A 43 15.72 29.20 -2.78
N PRO A 44 15.33 30.35 -3.38
CA PRO A 44 14.48 30.36 -4.56
C PRO A 44 15.09 29.49 -5.68
N PHE A 45 14.32 28.56 -6.23
CA PHE A 45 14.75 27.64 -7.28
C PHE A 45 13.69 27.54 -8.39
N ASP A 46 14.10 27.05 -9.55
CA ASP A 46 13.24 26.85 -10.70
C ASP A 46 12.65 25.41 -10.63
N GLU A 47 11.36 25.30 -10.33
CA GLU A 47 10.67 24.02 -10.16
C GLU A 47 10.64 23.17 -11.44
N GLU A 48 10.60 23.80 -12.63
CA GLU A 48 10.62 23.09 -13.91
C GLU A 48 11.99 22.41 -14.18
N LYS A 49 13.06 22.97 -13.61
CA LYS A 49 14.43 22.49 -13.75
C LYS A 49 14.90 21.64 -12.57
N ALA A 50 14.22 21.74 -11.45
CA ALA A 50 14.51 20.91 -10.28
C ALA A 50 13.88 19.52 -10.44
N LEU A 51 14.37 18.55 -9.65
CA LEU A 51 13.65 17.30 -9.53
C LEU A 51 12.29 17.51 -8.88
N PRO A 52 11.26 16.83 -9.36
CA PRO A 52 10.00 16.72 -8.64
C PRO A 52 10.26 16.23 -7.21
N GLU A 53 9.57 16.83 -6.24
CA GLU A 53 9.63 16.38 -4.83
C GLU A 53 9.15 14.93 -4.63
N SER A 54 8.49 14.37 -5.64
CA SER A 54 8.05 12.99 -5.72
C SER A 54 9.16 11.94 -5.53
N LEU A 55 10.42 12.35 -5.49
CA LEU A 55 11.56 11.44 -5.34
C LEU A 55 11.96 11.17 -3.88
N SER A 56 11.40 11.86 -2.90
CA SER A 56 11.58 11.53 -1.49
C SER A 56 10.25 11.26 -0.83
N TYR A 57 10.04 10.03 -0.39
CA TYR A 57 8.86 9.64 0.36
C TYR A 57 8.67 10.51 1.61
N ARG A 58 9.71 10.72 2.40
CA ARG A 58 9.65 11.52 3.64
C ARG A 58 9.29 12.98 3.41
N ARG A 59 9.77 13.58 2.33
CA ARG A 59 9.40 14.96 1.99
C ARG A 59 7.96 15.06 1.54
N GLY A 60 7.52 14.17 0.66
CA GLY A 60 6.14 14.10 0.25
C GLY A 60 5.21 13.85 1.44
N LYS A 61 5.56 12.90 2.31
CA LYS A 61 4.84 12.62 3.56
C LYS A 61 4.77 13.85 4.46
N LYS A 62 5.91 14.49 4.72
CA LYS A 62 5.94 15.71 5.54
C LYS A 62 5.02 16.79 5.00
N ARG A 63 5.11 17.09 3.69
CA ARG A 63 4.23 18.09 3.06
C ARG A 63 2.75 17.73 3.19
N PHE A 64 2.40 16.46 2.97
CA PHE A 64 1.04 15.98 3.14
C PHE A 64 0.55 16.22 4.58
N PHE A 65 1.33 15.83 5.57
CA PHE A 65 0.98 15.99 6.98
C PHE A 65 1.14 17.42 7.53
N ASP A 66 1.69 18.38 6.77
CA ASP A 66 1.62 19.81 7.11
C ASP A 66 0.17 20.34 7.02
N SER A 67 -0.71 19.70 6.24
CA SER A 67 -2.13 20.07 6.08
C SER A 67 -3.11 18.95 6.47
N HIS A 68 -2.65 17.74 6.68
CA HIS A 68 -3.44 16.58 7.05
C HIS A 68 -3.00 16.04 8.41
N HIS A 69 -3.91 15.44 9.12
CA HIS A 69 -3.62 14.82 10.41
C HIS A 69 -4.41 13.52 10.56
N TYR A 70 -3.94 12.68 11.46
CA TYR A 70 -4.70 11.53 11.90
C TYR A 70 -5.76 11.95 12.90
N GLU A 71 -6.89 11.27 12.82
CA GLU A 71 -7.89 11.23 13.89
C GLU A 71 -7.76 9.89 14.64
N GLU A 72 -8.19 9.89 15.90
CA GLU A 72 -8.21 8.71 16.75
C GLU A 72 -9.59 8.50 17.33
N ALA A 73 -10.06 7.25 17.30
CA ALA A 73 -11.35 6.87 17.90
C ALA A 73 -11.28 5.47 18.49
N VAL A 74 -11.97 5.27 19.60
CA VAL A 74 -12.24 3.93 20.14
C VAL A 74 -13.64 3.51 19.69
N VAL A 75 -13.70 2.58 18.76
CA VAL A 75 -14.96 2.09 18.18
C VAL A 75 -15.15 0.64 18.58
N LYS A 76 -16.18 0.36 19.38
CA LYS A 76 -16.50 -0.97 19.92
C LYS A 76 -15.30 -1.71 20.52
N GLY A 77 -14.37 -0.99 21.12
CA GLY A 77 -13.18 -1.56 21.78
C GLY A 77 -11.94 -1.67 20.91
N CYS A 78 -12.01 -1.33 19.62
CA CYS A 78 -10.86 -1.22 18.72
C CYS A 78 -10.38 0.24 18.68
N ASN A 79 -9.06 0.43 18.79
CA ASN A 79 -8.43 1.74 18.70
C ASN A 79 -8.04 2.01 17.24
N PHE A 80 -8.79 2.90 16.59
CA PHE A 80 -8.48 3.33 15.23
C PHE A 80 -7.67 4.62 15.23
N LYS A 81 -6.60 4.62 14.46
CA LYS A 81 -5.89 5.80 14.00
C LYS A 81 -6.12 5.86 12.49
N TYR A 82 -6.86 6.88 12.05
CA TYR A 82 -7.39 6.96 10.68
C TYR A 82 -7.26 8.36 10.09
N MET A 83 -7.32 8.44 8.78
CA MET A 83 -7.50 9.66 8.01
C MET A 83 -8.85 9.62 7.30
N ASP A 84 -9.59 10.73 7.35
CA ASP A 84 -10.85 10.95 6.65
C ASP A 84 -10.73 12.27 5.88
N CYS A 85 -10.43 12.17 4.60
CA CYS A 85 -10.04 13.28 3.76
C CYS A 85 -11.00 13.46 2.57
N GLY A 86 -11.16 14.70 2.10
CA GLY A 86 -12.05 15.01 0.98
C GLY A 86 -13.54 15.06 1.36
N LYS A 87 -14.40 15.41 0.40
CA LYS A 87 -15.85 15.62 0.60
C LYS A 87 -16.70 15.23 -0.61
N GLY A 88 -16.23 14.26 -1.41
CA GLY A 88 -17.00 13.76 -2.55
C GLY A 88 -18.20 12.91 -2.12
N ASP A 89 -19.16 12.74 -3.03
CA ASP A 89 -20.37 11.95 -2.78
C ASP A 89 -20.09 10.44 -2.63
N LYS A 90 -19.00 9.96 -3.28
CA LYS A 90 -18.54 8.58 -3.12
C LYS A 90 -17.42 8.49 -2.09
N THR A 91 -17.51 7.48 -1.24
CA THR A 91 -16.49 7.18 -0.25
C THR A 91 -15.60 6.03 -0.72
N ILE A 92 -14.30 6.28 -0.76
CA ILE A 92 -13.27 5.28 -1.01
C ILE A 92 -12.66 4.91 0.34
N VAL A 93 -12.64 3.62 0.68
CA VAL A 93 -11.91 3.09 1.83
C VAL A 93 -10.67 2.39 1.31
N PHE A 94 -9.48 2.97 1.57
CA PHE A 94 -8.22 2.38 1.15
C PHE A 94 -7.69 1.41 2.22
N LEU A 95 -7.69 0.13 1.88
CA LEU A 95 -7.21 -0.98 2.70
C LEU A 95 -5.74 -1.24 2.39
N VAL A 96 -4.88 -0.99 3.36
CA VAL A 96 -3.44 -1.08 3.18
C VAL A 96 -2.96 -2.53 3.06
N GLY A 97 -1.79 -2.72 2.46
CA GLY A 97 -1.15 -4.03 2.35
C GLY A 97 -0.62 -4.56 3.69
N GLY A 98 0.25 -5.55 3.63
CA GLY A 98 0.83 -6.21 4.81
C GLY A 98 1.64 -5.30 5.74
N LEU A 99 1.95 -4.08 5.33
CA LEU A 99 2.55 -3.06 6.22
C LEU A 99 1.58 -2.58 7.32
N GLY A 100 0.27 -2.67 7.13
CA GLY A 100 -0.75 -2.38 8.14
C GLY A 100 -0.88 -0.93 8.57
N ILE A 101 -0.12 0.00 7.99
CA ILE A 101 -0.15 1.43 8.31
C ILE A 101 -0.53 2.29 7.13
N SER A 102 -1.40 3.23 7.38
CA SER A 102 -2.05 4.05 6.37
C SER A 102 -1.15 5.16 5.81
N GLU A 103 -0.10 5.55 6.51
CA GLU A 103 0.83 6.54 5.96
C GLU A 103 1.50 6.09 4.66
N ALA A 104 1.64 4.78 4.42
CA ALA A 104 2.19 4.25 3.19
C ALA A 104 1.40 4.65 1.93
N VAL A 105 0.12 4.98 2.09
CA VAL A 105 -0.81 5.27 0.99
C VAL A 105 -1.24 6.74 0.91
N TYR A 106 -0.57 7.65 1.64
CA TYR A 106 -0.86 9.08 1.54
C TYR A 106 -0.86 9.62 0.09
N PRO A 107 -0.04 9.08 -0.87
CA PRO A 107 -0.09 9.59 -2.23
C PRO A 107 -1.42 9.30 -2.95
N TYR A 108 -2.10 8.19 -2.59
CA TYR A 108 -3.44 7.91 -3.09
C TYR A 108 -4.47 8.85 -2.47
N VAL A 109 -4.38 9.10 -1.16
CA VAL A 109 -5.26 10.06 -0.48
C VAL A 109 -5.15 11.42 -1.16
N SER A 110 -3.92 11.92 -1.31
CA SER A 110 -3.65 13.21 -1.98
C SER A 110 -4.17 13.29 -3.42
N ALA A 111 -4.12 12.18 -4.17
CA ALA A 111 -4.59 12.16 -5.56
C ALA A 111 -6.12 12.10 -5.68
N LEU A 112 -6.81 11.55 -4.68
CA LEU A 112 -8.24 11.23 -4.76
C LEU A 112 -9.14 12.19 -3.95
N GLU A 113 -8.64 12.79 -2.87
CA GLU A 113 -9.42 13.61 -1.94
C GLU A 113 -10.08 14.84 -2.55
N GLY A 114 -9.55 15.35 -3.66
CA GLY A 114 -10.17 16.46 -4.39
C GLY A 114 -11.52 16.12 -5.02
N ARG A 115 -11.85 14.82 -5.15
CA ARG A 115 -13.05 14.32 -5.84
C ARG A 115 -13.88 13.36 -5.01
N TYR A 116 -13.27 12.67 -4.07
CA TYR A 116 -13.89 11.62 -3.26
C TYR A 116 -13.64 11.87 -1.79
N ARG A 117 -14.49 11.33 -0.92
CA ARG A 117 -14.14 11.13 0.48
C ARG A 117 -13.25 9.89 0.55
N VAL A 118 -12.05 10.03 1.13
CA VAL A 118 -11.05 8.97 1.20
C VAL A 118 -10.77 8.66 2.67
N ILE A 119 -11.05 7.42 3.07
CA ILE A 119 -10.79 6.92 4.43
C ILE A 119 -9.71 5.86 4.34
N THR A 120 -8.71 5.97 5.21
CA THR A 120 -7.69 4.93 5.41
C THR A 120 -7.26 4.93 6.88
N PHE A 121 -6.77 3.82 7.38
CA PHE A 121 -6.47 3.64 8.81
C PHE A 121 -5.35 2.62 9.00
N ASP A 122 -4.68 2.74 10.14
CA ASP A 122 -3.76 1.71 10.63
C ASP A 122 -4.60 0.52 11.15
N TYR A 123 -4.15 -0.71 10.91
CA TYR A 123 -4.90 -1.87 11.37
C TYR A 123 -4.81 -2.00 12.89
N PRO A 124 -5.98 -2.02 13.60
CA PRO A 124 -6.02 -2.05 15.04
C PRO A 124 -5.38 -3.31 15.64
N PHE A 125 -4.65 -3.13 16.72
CA PHE A 125 -3.99 -4.22 17.44
C PHE A 125 -4.95 -5.25 18.04
N GLU A 126 -6.18 -4.82 18.31
CA GLU A 126 -7.23 -5.65 18.89
C GLU A 126 -7.80 -6.66 17.90
N CYS A 127 -7.61 -6.44 16.61
CA CYS A 127 -8.07 -7.36 15.56
C CYS A 127 -7.05 -8.47 15.34
N MET A 128 -7.35 -9.66 15.83
CA MET A 128 -6.40 -10.79 15.83
C MET A 128 -6.43 -11.65 14.58
N ASP A 129 -7.43 -11.47 13.72
CA ASP A 129 -7.65 -12.19 12.46
C ASP A 129 -8.41 -11.33 11.46
N MET A 130 -8.48 -11.77 10.21
CA MET A 130 -9.13 -11.02 9.13
C MET A 130 -10.63 -10.80 9.38
N LYS A 131 -11.30 -11.72 10.06
CA LYS A 131 -12.74 -11.59 10.34
C LYS A 131 -12.99 -10.46 11.35
N SER A 132 -12.29 -10.50 12.47
CA SER A 132 -12.40 -9.43 13.49
C SER A 132 -12.01 -8.07 12.92
N LEU A 133 -11.04 -8.02 12.00
CA LEU A 133 -10.68 -6.80 11.30
C LEU A 133 -11.80 -6.31 10.37
N CYS A 134 -12.47 -7.20 9.62
CA CYS A 134 -13.62 -6.82 8.80
C CYS A 134 -14.76 -6.25 9.64
N GLU A 135 -15.12 -6.92 10.74
CA GLU A 135 -16.17 -6.46 11.66
C GLU A 135 -15.83 -5.07 12.23
N ALA A 136 -14.57 -4.87 12.65
CA ALA A 136 -14.11 -3.57 13.16
C ALA A 136 -14.13 -2.46 12.09
N ILE A 137 -13.81 -2.79 10.82
CA ILE A 137 -13.90 -1.85 9.70
C ILE A 137 -15.35 -1.41 9.47
N ILE A 138 -16.30 -2.34 9.50
CA ILE A 138 -17.73 -1.97 9.38
C ILE A 138 -18.18 -1.08 10.55
N ASP A 139 -17.74 -1.39 11.75
CA ASP A 139 -18.03 -0.57 12.91
C ASP A 139 -17.44 0.85 12.81
N LEU A 140 -16.24 0.98 12.23
CA LEU A 140 -15.65 2.29 11.93
C LEU A 140 -16.49 3.05 10.89
N LEU A 141 -16.98 2.40 9.85
CA LEU A 141 -17.86 3.05 8.86
C LEU A 141 -19.16 3.52 9.47
N ASP A 142 -19.75 2.73 10.38
CA ASP A 142 -20.94 3.14 11.12
C ASP A 142 -20.67 4.37 12.00
N TYR A 143 -19.50 4.41 12.65
CA TYR A 143 -19.05 5.56 13.45
C TYR A 143 -18.84 6.82 12.60
N LEU A 144 -18.41 6.66 11.33
CA LEU A 144 -18.15 7.75 10.39
C LEU A 144 -19.36 8.11 9.50
N ASP A 145 -20.54 7.54 9.78
CA ASP A 145 -21.77 7.72 8.98
C ASP A 145 -21.55 7.38 7.48
N VAL A 146 -20.85 6.28 7.20
CA VAL A 146 -20.64 5.76 5.84
C VAL A 146 -21.51 4.55 5.59
N ASP A 147 -22.51 4.67 4.71
CA ASP A 147 -23.43 3.60 4.37
C ASP A 147 -22.77 2.57 3.44
N LYS A 148 -22.15 3.03 2.37
CA LYS A 148 -21.44 2.20 1.37
C LYS A 148 -20.09 2.78 1.01
N ALA A 149 -19.16 1.90 0.61
CA ALA A 149 -17.83 2.29 0.18
C ALA A 149 -17.39 1.57 -1.09
N VAL A 150 -16.53 2.25 -1.85
CA VAL A 150 -15.65 1.61 -2.83
C VAL A 150 -14.44 1.08 -2.07
N TRP A 151 -14.31 -0.24 -1.97
CA TRP A 151 -13.18 -0.89 -1.32
C TRP A 151 -11.96 -0.84 -2.25
N MET A 152 -10.95 -0.09 -1.90
CA MET A 152 -9.70 -0.02 -2.64
C MET A 152 -8.62 -0.73 -1.83
N GLY A 153 -8.12 -1.87 -2.31
CA GLY A 153 -7.21 -2.70 -1.54
C GLY A 153 -5.97 -3.13 -2.32
N ALA A 154 -4.80 -2.98 -1.69
CA ALA A 154 -3.51 -3.39 -2.26
C ALA A 154 -2.95 -4.61 -1.52
N SER A 155 -2.47 -5.63 -2.25
CA SER A 155 -1.86 -6.83 -1.66
C SER A 155 -2.78 -7.47 -0.61
N PHE A 156 -2.38 -7.54 0.67
CA PHE A 156 -3.23 -8.01 1.78
C PHE A 156 -4.54 -7.22 1.89
N GLY A 157 -4.51 -5.89 1.66
CA GLY A 157 -5.72 -5.07 1.60
C GLY A 157 -6.70 -5.51 0.51
N GLY A 158 -6.20 -6.10 -0.58
CA GLY A 158 -7.04 -6.71 -1.61
C GLY A 158 -7.77 -7.98 -1.14
N TYR A 159 -7.17 -8.77 -0.27
CA TYR A 159 -7.87 -9.88 0.40
C TYR A 159 -8.94 -9.35 1.37
N MET A 160 -8.63 -8.28 2.12
CA MET A 160 -9.59 -7.63 3.00
C MET A 160 -10.78 -7.07 2.23
N ALA A 161 -10.55 -6.42 1.07
CA ALA A 161 -11.61 -5.92 0.20
C ALA A 161 -12.54 -7.04 -0.29
N GLN A 162 -11.98 -8.17 -0.72
CA GLN A 162 -12.76 -9.34 -1.14
C GLN A 162 -13.58 -9.92 0.02
N LEU A 163 -12.99 -10.03 1.22
CA LEU A 163 -13.69 -10.54 2.38
C LEU A 163 -14.84 -9.60 2.79
N LEU A 164 -14.60 -8.30 2.85
CA LEU A 164 -15.63 -7.28 3.12
C LEU A 164 -16.78 -7.35 2.10
N ALA A 165 -16.46 -7.40 0.81
CA ALA A 165 -17.46 -7.49 -0.23
C ALA A 165 -18.27 -8.81 -0.19
N SER A 166 -17.65 -9.92 0.23
CA SER A 166 -18.33 -11.20 0.32
C SER A 166 -19.23 -11.34 1.55
N GLU A 167 -18.87 -10.69 2.67
CA GLU A 167 -19.58 -10.80 3.95
C GLU A 167 -20.57 -9.64 4.17
N PHE A 168 -20.30 -8.45 3.57
CA PHE A 168 -21.10 -7.24 3.71
C PHE A 168 -21.43 -6.62 2.34
N PRO A 169 -22.17 -7.33 1.47
CA PRO A 169 -22.49 -6.86 0.13
C PRO A 169 -23.30 -5.55 0.14
N GLU A 170 -24.14 -5.32 1.16
CA GLU A 170 -24.92 -4.08 1.32
C GLU A 170 -24.07 -2.85 1.63
N ARG A 171 -22.83 -3.05 2.13
CA ARG A 171 -21.87 -2.00 2.44
C ARG A 171 -20.88 -1.76 1.30
N THR A 172 -21.02 -2.46 0.18
CA THR A 172 -20.10 -2.45 -0.96
C THR A 172 -20.72 -1.77 -2.15
N GLU A 173 -20.08 -0.72 -2.65
CA GLU A 173 -20.46 -0.06 -3.90
C GLU A 173 -19.68 -0.65 -5.09
N ALA A 174 -18.38 -0.80 -4.95
CA ALA A 174 -17.46 -1.33 -5.98
C ALA A 174 -16.17 -1.80 -5.32
N MET A 175 -15.29 -2.46 -6.08
CA MET A 175 -13.94 -2.85 -5.64
C MET A 175 -12.87 -2.39 -6.62
N CYS A 176 -11.73 -1.88 -6.07
CA CYS A 176 -10.48 -1.66 -6.79
C CYS A 176 -9.40 -2.53 -6.15
N LEU A 177 -8.92 -3.53 -6.86
CA LEU A 177 -7.98 -4.51 -6.34
C LEU A 177 -6.62 -4.35 -7.03
N PHE A 178 -5.57 -4.08 -6.25
CA PHE A 178 -4.23 -3.75 -6.72
C PHE A 178 -3.20 -4.78 -6.26
N SER A 179 -2.38 -5.31 -7.18
CA SER A 179 -1.28 -6.24 -6.86
C SER A 179 -1.68 -7.28 -5.81
N THR A 180 -2.78 -7.98 -6.04
CA THR A 180 -3.35 -8.97 -5.12
C THR A 180 -3.77 -10.23 -5.87
N ALA A 181 -4.26 -11.24 -5.14
CA ALA A 181 -4.74 -12.49 -5.69
C ALA A 181 -6.15 -12.83 -5.17
N ALA A 182 -6.77 -13.86 -5.71
CA ALA A 182 -8.11 -14.29 -5.31
C ALA A 182 -8.13 -14.94 -3.92
N LEU A 183 -9.20 -14.72 -3.15
CA LEU A 183 -9.54 -15.55 -1.99
C LEU A 183 -10.25 -16.87 -2.43
N SER A 184 -9.85 -17.45 -3.54
CA SER A 184 -10.40 -18.68 -4.11
C SER A 184 -9.82 -19.93 -3.45
N GLU A 185 -10.48 -21.10 -3.66
CA GLU A 185 -9.92 -22.39 -3.25
C GLU A 185 -8.56 -22.67 -3.88
N ARG A 186 -8.36 -22.27 -5.16
CA ARG A 186 -7.09 -22.47 -5.89
C ARG A 186 -5.96 -21.71 -5.20
N THR A 187 -6.13 -20.41 -5.02
CA THR A 187 -5.09 -19.53 -4.45
C THR A 187 -4.87 -19.80 -2.97
N VAL A 188 -5.94 -19.86 -2.15
CA VAL A 188 -5.82 -20.14 -0.70
C VAL A 188 -5.25 -21.53 -0.46
N GLY A 189 -5.64 -22.55 -1.26
CA GLY A 189 -5.10 -23.89 -1.20
C GLY A 189 -3.60 -23.93 -1.52
N ALA A 190 -3.15 -23.20 -2.54
CA ALA A 190 -1.72 -23.08 -2.89
C ALA A 190 -0.92 -22.40 -1.77
N LEU A 191 -1.41 -21.26 -1.25
CA LEU A 191 -0.79 -20.55 -0.12
C LEU A 191 -0.75 -21.42 1.14
N ARG A 192 -1.84 -22.11 1.46
CA ARG A 192 -1.91 -23.04 2.59
C ARG A 192 -0.91 -24.18 2.45
N SER A 193 -0.79 -24.80 1.28
CA SER A 193 0.19 -25.84 1.01
C SER A 193 1.62 -25.36 1.24
N LYS A 194 1.92 -24.12 0.81
CA LYS A 194 3.26 -23.52 0.90
C LYS A 194 3.63 -23.06 2.31
N TYR A 195 2.68 -22.44 3.04
CA TYR A 195 2.98 -21.67 4.25
C TYR A 195 2.44 -22.28 5.56
N LYS A 196 1.53 -23.27 5.52
CA LYS A 196 0.90 -23.85 6.73
C LYS A 196 1.91 -24.27 7.80
N ASN A 197 3.02 -24.88 7.40
CA ASN A 197 4.04 -25.34 8.33
C ASN A 197 5.11 -24.26 8.60
N ALA A 198 5.31 -23.33 7.69
CA ALA A 198 6.30 -22.26 7.82
C ALA A 198 5.81 -21.10 8.67
N ALA A 199 4.54 -20.71 8.56
CA ALA A 199 3.99 -19.55 9.27
C ALA A 199 4.18 -19.60 10.80
N PRO A 200 3.89 -20.73 11.51
CA PRO A 200 4.14 -20.80 12.95
C PRO A 200 5.63 -20.68 13.32
N ILE A 201 6.52 -21.20 12.46
CA ILE A 201 7.96 -21.14 12.67
C ILE A 201 8.45 -19.70 12.48
N ILE A 202 7.97 -19.01 11.44
CA ILE A 202 8.28 -17.61 11.16
C ILE A 202 7.83 -16.74 12.33
N LEU A 203 6.57 -16.87 12.76
CA LEU A 203 6.04 -16.11 13.91
C LEU A 203 6.86 -16.35 15.17
N LYS A 204 7.22 -17.61 15.46
CA LYS A 204 8.06 -17.93 16.62
C LYS A 204 9.47 -17.34 16.50
N ALA A 205 10.04 -17.32 15.31
CA ALA A 205 11.33 -16.69 15.06
C ALA A 205 11.25 -15.18 15.29
N MET A 206 10.22 -14.50 14.81
CA MET A 206 10.01 -13.06 15.02
C MET A 206 9.86 -12.68 16.49
N GLU A 207 9.25 -13.54 17.32
CA GLU A 207 9.13 -13.34 18.76
C GLU A 207 10.44 -13.55 19.53
N THR A 208 11.40 -14.29 18.98
CA THR A 208 12.60 -14.75 19.70
C THR A 208 13.92 -14.16 19.19
N VAL A 209 13.95 -13.77 17.91
CA VAL A 209 15.12 -13.15 17.29
C VAL A 209 15.13 -11.65 17.60
N PRO A 210 16.30 -11.02 17.83
CA PRO A 210 16.38 -9.57 18.02
C PRO A 210 15.72 -8.82 16.85
N TYR A 211 14.82 -7.89 17.16
CA TYR A 211 14.01 -7.18 16.16
C TYR A 211 14.85 -6.49 15.08
N SER A 212 16.05 -6.01 15.42
CA SER A 212 16.96 -5.42 14.43
C SER A 212 17.38 -6.39 13.31
N ILE A 213 17.40 -7.68 13.58
CA ILE A 213 17.69 -8.73 12.59
C ILE A 213 16.46 -9.00 11.73
N VAL A 214 15.30 -9.14 12.36
CA VAL A 214 13.99 -9.29 11.66
C VAL A 214 13.81 -8.14 10.68
N ARG A 215 13.88 -6.91 11.16
CA ARG A 215 13.78 -5.70 10.35
C ARG A 215 14.76 -5.66 9.16
N SER A 216 16.01 -6.11 9.39
CA SER A 216 17.01 -6.15 8.30
C SER A 216 16.66 -7.16 7.21
N LEU A 217 16.05 -8.29 7.58
CA LEU A 217 15.59 -9.31 6.64
C LEU A 217 14.36 -8.83 5.86
N GLU A 218 13.41 -8.20 6.52
CA GLU A 218 12.21 -7.64 5.90
C GLU A 218 12.55 -6.51 4.94
N MET A 219 13.44 -5.59 5.32
CA MET A 219 13.95 -4.56 4.43
C MET A 219 14.57 -5.18 3.17
N LYS A 220 15.39 -6.23 3.34
CA LYS A 220 16.00 -6.94 2.21
C LYS A 220 14.95 -7.59 1.33
N GLN A 221 13.94 -8.22 1.90
CA GLN A 221 12.84 -8.84 1.19
C GLN A 221 12.02 -7.79 0.43
N SER A 222 11.60 -6.72 1.09
CA SER A 222 10.82 -5.63 0.49
C SER A 222 11.55 -4.98 -0.69
N MET A 223 12.85 -4.73 -0.54
CA MET A 223 13.71 -4.24 -1.63
C MET A 223 13.93 -5.28 -2.75
N GLY A 224 13.65 -6.56 -2.52
CA GLY A 224 13.68 -7.60 -3.54
C GLY A 224 12.44 -7.60 -4.46
N HIS A 225 11.39 -6.90 -4.08
CA HIS A 225 10.12 -6.85 -4.84
C HIS A 225 9.94 -5.60 -5.72
N ILE A 226 11.01 -4.79 -5.89
CA ILE A 226 11.02 -3.61 -6.76
C ILE A 226 11.71 -3.89 -8.11
N GLU A 227 11.36 -4.99 -8.74
CA GLU A 227 11.93 -5.37 -10.02
C GLU A 227 11.64 -4.32 -11.09
N GLY A 228 12.63 -4.07 -11.97
CA GLY A 228 12.51 -3.06 -13.02
C GLY A 228 12.39 -1.61 -12.56
N ALA A 229 12.64 -1.33 -11.27
CA ALA A 229 12.66 0.04 -10.74
C ALA A 229 13.88 0.81 -11.25
N SER A 230 13.70 2.08 -11.59
CA SER A 230 14.80 3.01 -11.82
C SER A 230 15.59 3.25 -10.51
N ALA A 231 16.76 3.86 -10.61
CA ALA A 231 17.52 4.23 -9.42
C ALA A 231 16.76 5.20 -8.50
N GLU A 232 15.96 6.07 -9.08
CA GLU A 232 15.12 7.05 -8.37
C GLU A 232 13.96 6.36 -7.64
N GLU A 233 13.24 5.46 -8.31
CA GLU A 233 12.19 4.64 -7.71
C GLU A 233 12.74 3.76 -6.58
N ALA A 234 13.89 3.12 -6.80
CA ALA A 234 14.55 2.32 -5.78
C ALA A 234 15.00 3.15 -4.56
N TYR A 235 15.39 4.39 -4.77
CA TYR A 235 15.69 5.31 -3.68
C TYR A 235 14.41 5.69 -2.91
N TYR A 236 13.35 6.08 -3.60
CA TYR A 236 12.04 6.40 -3.00
C TYR A 236 11.54 5.24 -2.13
N MET A 237 11.55 4.02 -2.66
CA MET A 237 11.11 2.83 -1.93
C MET A 237 11.96 2.55 -0.70
N ARG A 238 13.28 2.73 -0.81
CA ARG A 238 14.18 2.57 0.33
C ARG A 238 13.94 3.63 1.42
N ASP A 239 13.72 4.88 1.01
CA ASP A 239 13.39 5.97 1.93
C ASP A 239 12.07 5.67 2.65
N MET A 240 11.06 5.23 1.91
CA MET A 240 9.75 4.81 2.44
C MET A 240 9.88 3.66 3.46
N PHE A 241 10.51 2.55 3.08
CA PHE A 241 10.64 1.41 3.98
C PHE A 241 11.48 1.74 5.22
N ASN A 242 12.55 2.53 5.08
CA ASN A 242 13.33 3.00 6.23
C ASN A 242 12.48 3.84 7.19
N ASP A 243 11.65 4.72 6.66
CA ASP A 243 10.78 5.57 7.45
C ASP A 243 9.71 4.74 8.18
N ILE A 244 8.98 3.92 7.43
CA ILE A 244 7.92 3.05 7.96
C ILE A 244 8.47 2.11 9.05
N TYR A 245 9.51 1.34 8.73
CA TYR A 245 10.09 0.41 9.70
C TYR A 245 10.77 1.10 10.87
N SER A 246 11.08 2.40 10.80
CA SER A 246 11.59 3.14 11.96
C SER A 246 10.53 3.34 13.04
N GLY A 247 9.27 3.39 12.65
CA GLY A 247 8.11 3.51 13.54
C GLY A 247 7.56 2.16 14.06
N TYR A 248 8.00 1.03 13.47
CA TYR A 248 7.50 -0.28 13.87
C TYR A 248 8.06 -0.73 15.21
N THR A 249 7.19 -1.37 16.00
CA THR A 249 7.60 -2.18 17.14
C THR A 249 7.60 -3.67 16.74
N SER A 250 8.34 -4.49 17.48
CA SER A 250 8.34 -5.94 17.29
C SER A 250 6.94 -6.53 17.43
N GLU A 251 6.16 -6.00 18.37
CA GLU A 251 4.79 -6.45 18.64
C GLU A 251 3.88 -6.16 17.48
N PHE A 252 3.97 -4.97 16.87
CA PHE A 252 3.16 -4.60 15.70
C PHE A 252 3.50 -5.46 14.49
N ASP A 253 4.77 -5.70 14.27
CA ASP A 253 5.26 -6.52 13.17
C ASP A 253 4.81 -7.98 13.27
N VAL A 254 4.91 -8.59 14.47
CA VAL A 254 4.32 -9.92 14.76
C VAL A 254 2.81 -9.92 14.57
N HIS A 255 2.11 -8.86 15.00
CA HIS A 255 0.67 -8.71 14.80
C HIS A 255 0.30 -8.70 13.31
N MET A 256 0.97 -7.88 12.51
CA MET A 256 0.73 -7.81 11.06
C MET A 256 1.04 -9.12 10.35
N THR A 257 2.16 -9.76 10.71
CA THR A 257 2.50 -11.10 10.16
C THR A 257 1.43 -12.13 10.49
N ARG A 258 0.82 -12.06 11.68
CA ARG A 258 -0.27 -12.94 12.10
C ARG A 258 -1.55 -12.69 11.29
N LEU A 259 -1.93 -11.44 11.07
CA LEU A 259 -3.07 -11.05 10.22
C LEU A 259 -2.88 -11.54 8.77
N VAL A 260 -1.71 -11.28 8.19
CA VAL A 260 -1.39 -11.74 6.81
C VAL A 260 -1.39 -13.27 6.73
N ALA A 261 -0.84 -13.95 7.72
CA ALA A 261 -0.84 -15.41 7.76
C ALA A 261 -2.24 -15.99 7.90
N ASP A 262 -3.22 -15.24 8.41
CA ASP A 262 -4.61 -15.74 8.54
C ASP A 262 -5.30 -16.01 7.20
N VAL A 263 -4.81 -15.44 6.10
CA VAL A 263 -5.30 -15.77 4.74
C VAL A 263 -5.34 -17.28 4.49
N ILE A 264 -4.32 -18.03 4.95
CA ILE A 264 -4.28 -19.49 4.76
C ILE A 264 -5.30 -20.25 5.61
N ASN A 265 -5.89 -19.63 6.62
CA ASN A 265 -6.90 -20.19 7.50
C ASN A 265 -8.33 -19.87 7.05
N ARG A 266 -8.49 -18.90 6.11
CA ARG A 266 -9.82 -18.49 5.65
C ARG A 266 -10.52 -19.57 4.84
N GLN A 267 -11.83 -19.59 4.95
CA GLN A 267 -12.66 -20.30 3.99
C GLN A 267 -12.60 -19.54 2.67
N PRO A 268 -12.35 -20.23 1.56
CA PRO A 268 -12.32 -19.58 0.26
C PRO A 268 -13.66 -18.97 -0.10
N CYS A 269 -13.62 -17.85 -0.80
CA CYS A 269 -14.78 -17.26 -1.44
C CYS A 269 -15.06 -17.96 -2.77
N THR A 270 -16.32 -17.92 -3.20
CA THR A 270 -16.76 -18.41 -4.52
C THR A 270 -17.22 -17.24 -5.39
N ALA A 271 -17.15 -17.38 -6.71
CA ALA A 271 -17.46 -16.29 -7.65
C ALA A 271 -18.91 -15.75 -7.51
N ASP A 272 -19.85 -16.60 -7.10
CA ASP A 272 -21.24 -16.20 -6.86
C ASP A 272 -21.39 -15.13 -5.77
N LYS A 273 -20.47 -15.10 -4.81
CA LYS A 273 -20.42 -14.06 -3.77
C LYS A 273 -20.22 -12.66 -4.33
N PHE A 274 -19.60 -12.55 -5.49
CA PHE A 274 -19.29 -11.28 -6.15
C PHE A 274 -20.22 -10.96 -7.33
N ALA A 275 -21.18 -11.82 -7.67
CA ALA A 275 -22.03 -11.65 -8.84
C ALA A 275 -22.78 -10.29 -8.87
N TYR A 276 -23.10 -9.71 -7.73
CA TYR A 276 -23.74 -8.40 -7.60
C TYR A 276 -22.83 -7.22 -8.00
N LEU A 277 -21.54 -7.46 -8.15
CA LEU A 277 -20.54 -6.47 -8.58
C LEU A 277 -20.22 -6.55 -10.08
N ASP A 278 -21.14 -7.05 -10.91
CA ASP A 278 -20.94 -7.13 -12.35
C ASP A 278 -20.60 -5.76 -12.95
N GLY A 279 -19.43 -5.65 -13.59
CA GLY A 279 -18.88 -4.40 -14.10
C GLY A 279 -18.43 -3.39 -13.03
N ARG A 280 -18.44 -3.74 -11.74
CA ARG A 280 -18.08 -2.86 -10.62
C ARG A 280 -16.76 -3.28 -9.92
N VAL A 281 -15.88 -3.96 -10.64
CA VAL A 281 -14.56 -4.36 -10.15
C VAL A 281 -13.47 -3.84 -11.07
N LEU A 282 -12.49 -3.15 -10.51
CA LEU A 282 -11.23 -2.79 -11.16
C LEU A 282 -10.11 -3.69 -10.64
N LEU A 283 -9.37 -4.31 -11.54
CA LEU A 283 -8.13 -5.03 -11.24
C LEU A 283 -6.95 -4.29 -11.86
N VAL A 284 -5.97 -3.85 -11.07
CA VAL A 284 -4.71 -3.32 -11.60
C VAL A 284 -3.58 -4.23 -11.14
N LEU A 285 -3.03 -4.97 -12.10
CA LEU A 285 -2.14 -6.09 -11.82
C LEU A 285 -0.78 -5.87 -12.53
N PRO A 286 0.34 -5.94 -11.79
CA PRO A 286 1.66 -5.89 -12.38
C PRO A 286 1.91 -7.11 -13.27
N GLU A 287 2.50 -6.89 -14.45
CA GLU A 287 2.84 -7.99 -15.38
C GLU A 287 3.99 -8.85 -14.88
N ASP A 288 4.84 -8.25 -14.05
CA ASP A 288 6.10 -8.77 -13.49
C ASP A 288 6.03 -8.99 -11.97
N ASP A 289 4.84 -9.23 -11.41
CA ASP A 289 4.66 -9.49 -9.98
C ASP A 289 5.27 -10.86 -9.60
N GLY A 290 6.40 -10.81 -8.91
CA GLY A 290 7.07 -12.01 -8.41
C GLY A 290 6.43 -12.62 -7.15
N PHE A 291 5.44 -11.95 -6.56
CA PHE A 291 4.72 -12.41 -5.37
C PHE A 291 3.42 -13.14 -5.73
N PHE A 292 2.62 -12.54 -6.64
CA PHE A 292 1.41 -13.12 -7.20
C PHE A 292 1.63 -13.40 -8.68
N ASP A 293 1.96 -14.65 -8.98
CA ASP A 293 2.25 -15.09 -10.33
C ASP A 293 1.03 -15.01 -11.27
N ARG A 294 1.27 -15.27 -12.54
CA ARG A 294 0.23 -15.18 -13.57
C ARG A 294 -0.95 -16.11 -13.33
N ASP A 295 -0.73 -17.26 -12.73
CA ASP A 295 -1.81 -18.21 -12.45
C ASP A 295 -2.71 -17.69 -11.33
N MET A 296 -2.15 -17.08 -10.30
CA MET A 296 -2.91 -16.41 -9.25
C MET A 296 -3.64 -15.16 -9.77
N GLN A 297 -3.04 -14.40 -10.68
CA GLN A 297 -3.70 -13.27 -11.33
C GLN A 297 -4.86 -13.72 -12.23
N ASN A 298 -4.69 -14.81 -13.00
CA ASN A 298 -5.76 -15.38 -13.82
C ASN A 298 -6.91 -15.87 -12.96
N ASP A 299 -6.62 -16.53 -11.84
CA ASP A 299 -7.62 -16.97 -10.87
C ASP A 299 -8.47 -15.79 -10.33
N LEU A 300 -7.83 -14.65 -10.03
CA LEU A 300 -8.54 -13.43 -9.64
C LEU A 300 -9.42 -12.87 -10.77
N MET A 301 -8.93 -12.85 -11.99
CA MET A 301 -9.71 -12.38 -13.15
C MET A 301 -10.91 -13.28 -13.43
N GLU A 302 -10.76 -14.61 -13.29
CA GLU A 302 -11.86 -15.59 -13.46
C GLU A 302 -12.91 -15.47 -12.35
N MET A 303 -12.50 -15.11 -11.14
CA MET A 303 -13.35 -15.01 -9.97
C MET A 303 -14.23 -13.76 -9.96
N MET A 304 -13.75 -12.66 -10.54
CA MET A 304 -14.46 -11.37 -10.51
C MET A 304 -15.40 -11.20 -11.71
N PRO A 305 -16.63 -10.70 -11.48
CA PRO A 305 -17.61 -10.54 -12.54
C PRO A 305 -17.29 -9.33 -13.43
N SER A 306 -17.06 -9.57 -14.73
CA SER A 306 -16.79 -8.54 -15.75
C SER A 306 -15.84 -7.43 -15.30
N PRO A 307 -14.62 -7.74 -14.79
CA PRO A 307 -13.76 -6.72 -14.23
C PRO A 307 -13.13 -5.84 -15.32
N MET A 308 -12.96 -4.54 -15.04
CA MET A 308 -12.03 -3.72 -15.78
C MET A 308 -10.61 -4.11 -15.38
N ILE A 309 -9.71 -4.29 -16.36
CA ILE A 309 -8.35 -4.76 -16.10
C ILE A 309 -7.34 -3.71 -16.53
N GLY A 310 -6.54 -3.24 -15.59
CA GLY A 310 -5.35 -2.43 -15.82
C GLY A 310 -4.09 -3.28 -15.70
N ARG A 311 -3.07 -2.96 -16.50
CA ARG A 311 -1.73 -3.59 -16.45
C ARG A 311 -0.67 -2.52 -16.20
N VAL A 312 0.23 -2.83 -15.30
CA VAL A 312 1.36 -1.97 -14.93
C VAL A 312 2.63 -2.82 -14.88
N SER A 313 3.77 -2.19 -14.78
CA SER A 313 5.07 -2.86 -14.53
C SER A 313 5.66 -2.34 -13.22
N GLY A 314 6.70 -2.99 -12.71
CA GLY A 314 7.42 -2.58 -11.49
C GLY A 314 7.24 -3.54 -10.32
N GLY A 315 6.88 -4.79 -10.59
CA GLY A 315 6.77 -5.85 -9.59
C GLY A 315 5.65 -5.62 -8.59
N HIS A 316 5.69 -6.36 -7.50
CA HIS A 316 4.68 -6.30 -6.44
C HIS A 316 4.56 -4.90 -5.80
N ALA A 317 5.68 -4.21 -5.70
CA ALA A 317 5.74 -2.88 -5.09
C ALA A 317 5.28 -1.73 -6.01
N ALA A 318 4.86 -2.01 -7.25
CA ALA A 318 4.39 -1.00 -8.20
C ALA A 318 3.29 -0.10 -7.62
N THR A 319 2.40 -0.65 -6.78
CA THR A 319 1.34 0.11 -6.08
C THR A 319 1.88 1.24 -5.20
N LEU A 320 3.06 1.09 -4.66
CA LEU A 320 3.67 2.10 -3.79
C LEU A 320 4.59 3.05 -4.58
N MET A 321 5.15 2.56 -5.68
CA MET A 321 6.17 3.20 -6.47
C MET A 321 5.58 4.03 -7.62
N ARG A 322 4.52 3.53 -8.26
CA ARG A 322 3.91 4.07 -9.49
C ARG A 322 2.46 4.48 -9.31
N VAL A 323 2.17 5.16 -8.22
CA VAL A 323 0.80 5.59 -7.84
C VAL A 323 0.06 6.25 -9.00
N GLY A 324 0.72 7.13 -9.77
CA GLY A 324 0.12 7.80 -10.91
C GLY A 324 -0.41 6.86 -12.01
N ASP A 325 0.20 5.69 -12.18
CA ASP A 325 -0.29 4.71 -13.17
C ASP A 325 -1.56 4.01 -12.68
N TYR A 326 -1.65 3.74 -11.37
CA TYR A 326 -2.87 3.18 -10.76
C TYR A 326 -4.01 4.19 -10.78
N ILE A 327 -3.74 5.46 -10.45
CA ILE A 327 -4.75 6.54 -10.44
C ILE A 327 -5.40 6.71 -11.80
N LYS A 328 -4.69 6.60 -12.92
CA LYS A 328 -5.28 6.64 -14.27
C LYS A 328 -6.39 5.61 -14.46
N TYR A 329 -6.16 4.36 -14.01
CA TYR A 329 -7.18 3.31 -14.08
C TYR A 329 -8.32 3.55 -13.10
N VAL A 330 -8.02 4.07 -11.90
CA VAL A 330 -9.05 4.45 -10.92
C VAL A 330 -9.96 5.52 -11.50
N ASP A 331 -9.39 6.56 -12.10
CA ASP A 331 -10.16 7.65 -12.71
C ASP A 331 -11.09 7.14 -13.80
N GLU A 332 -10.56 6.35 -14.74
CA GLU A 332 -11.37 5.74 -15.81
C GLU A 332 -12.47 4.80 -15.27
N PHE A 333 -12.19 4.07 -14.21
CA PHE A 333 -13.15 3.17 -13.58
C PHE A 333 -14.25 3.92 -12.84
N MET A 334 -13.88 4.91 -12.04
CA MET A 334 -14.84 5.69 -11.23
C MET A 334 -15.78 6.51 -12.12
N GLU A 335 -15.31 7.03 -13.26
CA GLU A 335 -16.17 7.68 -14.26
C GLU A 335 -17.23 6.74 -14.87
N LYS A 336 -16.98 5.44 -14.91
CA LYS A 336 -17.94 4.44 -15.39
C LYS A 336 -18.96 4.00 -14.34
N LEU A 337 -18.70 4.28 -13.06
CA LEU A 337 -19.62 3.96 -11.97
C LEU A 337 -20.71 5.04 -11.79
N ASP A 338 -20.54 6.21 -12.40
CA ASP A 338 -21.50 7.30 -12.42
C ASP A 338 -22.56 7.07 -13.53
#